data_c414d23a3f8c897b28a5277ccf0587ed
#
_entry.id   c414d23a3f8c897b28a5277ccf0587ed
#
_cell.length_a   1.000
_cell.length_b   1.000
_cell.length_c   1.000
_cell.angle_alpha   90.00
_cell.angle_beta   90.00
_cell.angle_gamma   90.00
#
_symmetry.space_group_name_H-M   'P 1'
#
loop_
_entity.id
_entity.type
_entity.pdbx_description
1 polymer ?
#
loop_
_entity_poly.entity_id
_entity_poly.type
_entity_poly.pdbx_seq_one_letter_code
_entity_poly.pdbx_strand_id
1 'polypeptide(L)'
;MEQDNATIVRAFVDDVITNGNIEAADRYAWEDVVEQVPLPGQGPGLEGLKDILRAMRTGFPDIVFSIQEQIAEHDKVASRFEWTGTHSGEFLGVPATGRPVRVWGIVFDRLENGRIKETRIIMDTLGLMAQLGVFGVPEVEATALGNGNSGTGS
;
A
#
# COMPACT_ATOMS: atom_id res chain seq x y z
N MET A 1 -23.76 -16.01 11.13
CA MET A 1 -22.40 -16.24 11.58
C MET A 1 -21.49 -15.12 11.09
N GLU A 2 -20.74 -14.54 11.97
CA GLU A 2 -19.86 -13.46 11.61
C GLU A 2 -18.69 -13.97 10.78
N GLN A 3 -18.36 -13.22 9.74
CA GLN A 3 -17.11 -13.46 9.03
C GLN A 3 -15.97 -13.08 9.96
N ASP A 4 -14.89 -13.82 9.90
CA ASP A 4 -13.73 -13.45 10.66
C ASP A 4 -13.08 -12.20 10.03
N ASN A 5 -12.46 -11.38 10.87
CA ASN A 5 -11.94 -10.08 10.45
C ASN A 5 -10.86 -10.20 9.38
N ALA A 6 -10.03 -11.23 9.43
CA ALA A 6 -9.02 -11.43 8.41
C ALA A 6 -9.63 -11.66 7.03
N THR A 7 -10.72 -12.42 6.97
CA THR A 7 -11.44 -12.66 5.73
C THR A 7 -12.05 -11.38 5.17
N ILE A 8 -12.58 -10.53 6.04
CA ILE A 8 -13.14 -9.24 5.64
C ILE A 8 -12.05 -8.35 5.01
N VAL A 9 -10.89 -8.29 5.63
CA VAL A 9 -9.76 -7.50 5.11
C VAL A 9 -9.32 -8.04 3.75
N ARG A 10 -9.23 -9.37 3.58
CA ARG A 10 -8.88 -9.97 2.28
C ARG A 10 -9.90 -9.62 1.21
N ALA A 11 -11.17 -9.70 1.55
CA ALA A 11 -12.25 -9.37 0.61
C ALA A 11 -12.18 -7.90 0.19
N PHE A 12 -11.89 -7.01 1.14
CA PHE A 12 -11.68 -5.59 0.84
C PHE A 12 -10.55 -5.39 -0.15
N VAL A 13 -9.41 -6.01 0.10
CA VAL A 13 -8.24 -5.88 -0.78
C VAL A 13 -8.55 -6.38 -2.19
N ASP A 14 -9.17 -7.54 -2.30
CA ASP A 14 -9.46 -8.14 -3.61
C ASP A 14 -10.50 -7.33 -4.38
N ASP A 15 -11.60 -6.99 -3.74
CA ASP A 15 -12.72 -6.32 -4.39
C ASP A 15 -12.40 -4.86 -4.71
N VAL A 16 -11.98 -4.11 -3.70
CA VAL A 16 -11.85 -2.66 -3.80
C VAL A 16 -10.52 -2.25 -4.43
N ILE A 17 -9.42 -2.86 -4.00
CA ILE A 17 -8.10 -2.43 -4.46
C ILE A 17 -7.72 -3.10 -5.76
N THR A 18 -7.65 -4.41 -5.79
CA THR A 18 -7.22 -5.13 -7.00
C THR A 18 -8.24 -5.06 -8.12
N ASN A 19 -9.51 -5.32 -7.83
CA ASN A 19 -10.54 -5.28 -8.85
C ASN A 19 -11.05 -3.88 -9.17
N GLY A 20 -10.73 -2.91 -8.32
CA GLY A 20 -11.03 -1.51 -8.59
C GLY A 20 -12.47 -1.09 -8.31
N ASN A 21 -13.22 -1.87 -7.55
CA ASN A 21 -14.58 -1.53 -7.17
C ASN A 21 -14.56 -0.54 -6.00
N ILE A 22 -14.13 0.68 -6.28
CA ILE A 22 -13.87 1.68 -5.23
C ILE A 22 -15.14 1.97 -4.41
N GLU A 23 -16.28 2.07 -5.07
CA GLU A 23 -17.53 2.36 -4.39
C GLU A 23 -17.99 1.22 -3.47
N ALA A 24 -17.50 0.00 -3.70
CA ALA A 24 -17.78 -1.12 -2.79
C ALA A 24 -17.09 -0.98 -1.43
N ALA A 25 -16.19 -0.01 -1.28
CA ALA A 25 -15.51 0.22 0.01
C ALA A 25 -16.50 0.46 1.15
N ASP A 26 -17.69 0.98 0.86
CA ASP A 26 -18.76 1.18 1.86
C ASP A 26 -19.15 -0.12 2.57
N ARG A 27 -18.97 -1.25 1.93
CA ARG A 27 -19.29 -2.56 2.51
C ARG A 27 -18.28 -3.01 3.54
N TYR A 28 -17.06 -2.48 3.45
CA TYR A 28 -15.92 -2.98 4.20
C TYR A 28 -15.41 -2.01 5.25
N ALA A 29 -15.74 -0.74 5.13
CA ALA A 29 -15.23 0.29 6.03
C ALA A 29 -16.35 1.26 6.40
N TRP A 30 -16.24 1.79 7.62
CA TRP A 30 -17.19 2.77 8.11
C TRP A 30 -16.94 4.14 7.47
N GLU A 31 -18.00 4.93 7.37
CA GLU A 31 -17.93 6.28 6.80
C GLU A 31 -16.87 7.14 7.48
N ASP A 32 -16.70 6.98 8.77
CA ASP A 32 -15.76 7.73 9.58
C ASP A 32 -14.43 6.99 9.84
N VAL A 33 -14.08 6.05 8.99
CA VAL A 33 -12.82 5.32 9.10
C VAL A 33 -11.64 6.30 9.17
N VAL A 34 -10.67 5.97 10.01
CA VAL A 34 -9.49 6.83 10.23
C VAL A 34 -8.23 6.10 9.76
N GLU A 35 -7.50 6.70 8.83
CA GLU A 35 -6.16 6.26 8.51
C GLU A 35 -5.18 7.02 9.41
N GLN A 36 -4.45 6.29 10.26
CA GLN A 36 -3.53 6.89 11.22
C GLN A 36 -2.26 7.44 10.58
N VAL A 37 -1.91 6.97 9.39
CA VAL A 37 -0.73 7.41 8.64
C VAL A 37 -1.16 7.81 7.23
N PRO A 38 -1.88 8.93 7.09
CA PRO A 38 -2.40 9.30 5.77
C PRO A 38 -1.29 9.68 4.80
N LEU A 39 -1.53 9.36 3.52
CA LEU A 39 -0.66 9.84 2.45
C LEU A 39 -0.84 11.35 2.27
N PRO A 40 0.18 12.04 1.73
CA PRO A 40 0.05 13.46 1.47
C PRO A 40 -1.20 13.79 0.66
N GLY A 41 -2.00 14.73 1.16
CA GLY A 41 -3.23 15.14 0.50
C GLY A 41 -4.44 14.28 0.77
N GLN A 42 -4.31 13.19 1.52
CA GLN A 42 -5.44 12.35 1.84
C GLN A 42 -6.42 13.07 2.78
N GLY A 43 -7.67 13.17 2.35
CA GLY A 43 -8.74 13.73 3.17
C GLY A 43 -9.22 12.74 4.24
N PRO A 44 -10.11 13.19 5.11
CA PRO A 44 -10.62 12.35 6.20
C PRO A 44 -11.64 11.33 5.74
N GLY A 45 -11.81 10.29 6.54
CA GLY A 45 -12.91 9.34 6.40
C GLY A 45 -12.81 8.44 5.18
N LEU A 46 -13.94 7.83 4.90
CA LEU A 46 -14.05 6.88 3.79
C LEU A 46 -13.83 7.55 2.43
N GLU A 47 -14.28 8.79 2.27
CA GLU A 47 -14.06 9.51 1.01
C GLU A 47 -12.58 9.78 0.78
N GLY A 48 -11.83 10.10 1.83
CA GLY A 48 -10.38 10.26 1.73
C GLY A 48 -9.70 8.95 1.35
N LEU A 49 -10.16 7.84 1.90
CA LEU A 49 -9.66 6.52 1.52
C LEU A 49 -9.94 6.22 0.04
N LYS A 50 -11.17 6.47 -0.41
CA LYS A 50 -11.54 6.25 -1.81
C LYS A 50 -10.69 7.10 -2.75
N ASP A 51 -10.44 8.35 -2.38
CA ASP A 51 -9.62 9.25 -3.21
C ASP A 51 -8.20 8.74 -3.37
N ILE A 52 -7.61 8.22 -2.30
CA ILE A 52 -6.26 7.63 -2.36
C ILE A 52 -6.26 6.37 -3.24
N LEU A 53 -7.29 5.53 -3.12
CA LEU A 53 -7.38 4.34 -3.97
C LEU A 53 -7.56 4.69 -5.43
N ARG A 54 -8.32 5.74 -5.74
CA ARG A 54 -8.44 6.26 -7.10
C ARG A 54 -7.11 6.78 -7.62
N ALA A 55 -6.37 7.51 -6.78
CA ALA A 55 -5.07 8.04 -7.15
C ALA A 55 -4.07 6.92 -7.44
N MET A 56 -4.05 5.89 -6.61
CA MET A 56 -3.20 4.72 -6.85
C MET A 56 -3.57 4.04 -8.17
N ARG A 57 -4.84 3.92 -8.46
CA ARG A 57 -5.30 3.29 -9.69
C ARG A 57 -5.02 4.13 -10.94
N THR A 58 -5.05 5.44 -10.78
CA THR A 58 -4.65 6.36 -11.86
C THR A 58 -3.15 6.20 -12.16
N GLY A 59 -2.34 6.12 -11.13
CA GLY A 59 -0.89 5.93 -11.28
C GLY A 59 -0.53 4.55 -11.77
N PHE A 60 -1.23 3.53 -11.29
CA PHE A 60 -0.94 2.11 -11.54
C PHE A 60 -2.23 1.39 -11.93
N PRO A 61 -2.72 1.56 -13.17
CA PRO A 61 -4.01 0.96 -13.59
C PRO A 61 -4.05 -0.56 -13.49
N ASP A 62 -2.90 -1.19 -13.56
CA ASP A 62 -2.74 -2.65 -13.48
C ASP A 62 -2.36 -3.14 -12.08
N ILE A 63 -2.64 -2.35 -11.05
CA ILE A 63 -2.26 -2.69 -9.69
C ILE A 63 -2.84 -4.04 -9.25
N VAL A 64 -1.98 -4.88 -8.67
CA VAL A 64 -2.36 -6.11 -8.01
C VAL A 64 -1.82 -6.07 -6.59
N PHE A 65 -2.72 -6.13 -5.65
CA PHE A 65 -2.38 -6.03 -4.23
C PHE A 65 -2.56 -7.42 -3.61
N SER A 66 -1.49 -7.97 -3.05
CA SER A 66 -1.46 -9.33 -2.53
C SER A 66 -1.12 -9.34 -1.04
N ILE A 67 -1.97 -9.96 -0.24
CA ILE A 67 -1.69 -10.16 1.17
C ILE A 67 -0.81 -11.40 1.28
N GLN A 68 0.39 -11.23 1.85
CA GLN A 68 1.38 -12.30 1.99
C GLN A 68 1.17 -13.09 3.27
N GLU A 69 0.79 -12.42 4.34
CA GLU A 69 0.46 -13.08 5.60
C GLU A 69 -0.43 -12.18 6.45
N GLN A 70 -1.21 -12.80 7.31
CA GLN A 70 -2.08 -12.09 8.23
C GLN A 70 -1.99 -12.68 9.63
N ILE A 71 -2.11 -11.82 10.61
CA ILE A 71 -2.28 -12.19 12.01
C ILE A 71 -3.51 -11.45 12.51
N ALA A 72 -4.45 -12.17 13.06
CA ALA A 72 -5.68 -11.58 13.59
C ALA A 72 -5.85 -11.94 15.05
N GLU A 73 -6.17 -10.96 15.86
CA GLU A 73 -6.44 -11.15 17.29
C GLU A 73 -7.46 -10.12 17.72
N HIS A 74 -8.55 -10.57 18.32
CA HIS A 74 -9.65 -9.72 18.77
C HIS A 74 -10.21 -8.90 17.60
N ASP A 75 -10.18 -7.58 17.71
CA ASP A 75 -10.71 -6.67 16.68
C ASP A 75 -9.66 -6.18 15.69
N LYS A 76 -8.43 -6.73 15.74
CA LYS A 76 -7.32 -6.25 14.91
C LYS A 76 -6.81 -7.30 13.96
N VAL A 77 -6.40 -6.83 12.79
CA VAL A 77 -5.78 -7.66 11.75
C VAL A 77 -4.51 -6.96 11.30
N ALA A 78 -3.38 -7.65 11.39
CA ALA A 78 -2.13 -7.20 10.78
C ALA A 78 -1.94 -7.95 9.48
N SER A 79 -1.73 -7.22 8.40
CA SER A 79 -1.52 -7.82 7.07
C SER A 79 -0.23 -7.31 6.48
N ARG A 80 0.68 -8.22 6.15
CA ARG A 80 1.86 -7.89 5.35
C ARG A 80 1.48 -8.07 3.89
N PHE A 81 1.70 -7.06 3.10
CA PHE A 81 1.26 -7.05 1.71
C PHE A 81 2.39 -6.68 0.76
N GLU A 82 2.15 -6.98 -0.50
CA GLU A 82 2.98 -6.55 -1.60
C GLU A 82 2.05 -6.15 -2.73
N TRP A 83 2.33 -5.05 -3.41
CA TRP A 83 1.60 -4.73 -4.61
C TRP A 83 2.57 -4.45 -5.76
N THR A 84 2.09 -4.76 -6.96
CA THR A 84 2.82 -4.54 -8.19
C THR A 84 1.98 -3.69 -9.13
N GLY A 85 2.63 -3.00 -10.03
CA GLY A 85 1.94 -2.23 -11.05
C GLY A 85 2.92 -1.57 -11.98
N THR A 86 2.40 -0.95 -13.03
CA THR A 86 3.19 -0.17 -13.98
C THR A 86 2.81 1.29 -13.83
N HIS A 87 3.82 2.15 -13.67
CA HIS A 87 3.62 3.58 -13.46
C HIS A 87 3.21 4.25 -14.76
N SER A 88 1.92 4.19 -15.06
CA SER A 88 1.34 4.67 -16.32
C SER A 88 0.66 6.02 -16.20
N GLY A 89 0.47 6.53 -15.00
CA GLY A 89 -0.11 7.84 -14.72
C GLY A 89 0.62 8.54 -13.61
N GLU A 90 0.35 9.82 -13.42
CA GLU A 90 0.97 10.58 -12.35
C GLU A 90 0.59 10.01 -10.98
N PHE A 91 1.57 9.93 -10.08
CA PHE A 91 1.34 9.51 -8.69
C PHE A 91 2.28 10.27 -7.77
N LEU A 92 1.71 10.86 -6.71
CA LEU A 92 2.44 11.66 -5.71
C LEU A 92 3.33 12.73 -6.38
N GLY A 93 2.81 13.36 -7.43
CA GLY A 93 3.53 14.41 -8.14
C GLY A 93 4.56 13.93 -9.14
N VAL A 94 4.73 12.62 -9.30
CA VAL A 94 5.71 12.05 -10.25
C VAL A 94 4.98 11.72 -11.54
N PRO A 95 5.37 12.35 -12.67
CA PRO A 95 4.77 12.02 -13.98
C PRO A 95 5.04 10.56 -14.36
N ALA A 96 4.18 10.00 -15.19
CA ALA A 96 4.27 8.61 -15.61
C ALA A 96 5.67 8.28 -16.16
N THR A 97 6.26 7.22 -15.63
CA THR A 97 7.59 6.76 -16.05
C THR A 97 7.54 5.50 -16.90
N GLY A 98 6.40 4.80 -16.92
CA GLY A 98 6.27 3.51 -17.59
C GLY A 98 6.99 2.36 -16.89
N ARG A 99 7.53 2.59 -15.70
CA ARG A 99 8.33 1.58 -14.99
C ARG A 99 7.46 0.63 -14.19
N PRO A 100 7.77 -0.66 -14.21
CA PRO A 100 7.12 -1.60 -13.29
C PRO A 100 7.69 -1.41 -11.89
N VAL A 101 6.82 -1.57 -10.89
CA VAL A 101 7.22 -1.43 -9.50
C VAL A 101 6.69 -2.60 -8.66
N ARG A 102 7.37 -2.84 -7.55
CA ARG A 102 6.97 -3.82 -6.53
C ARG A 102 7.19 -3.17 -5.18
N VAL A 103 6.12 -3.02 -4.43
CA VAL A 103 6.13 -2.29 -3.16
C VAL A 103 5.56 -3.19 -2.07
N TRP A 104 6.20 -3.23 -0.93
CA TRP A 104 5.71 -4.00 0.20
C TRP A 104 5.33 -3.07 1.34
N GLY A 105 4.53 -3.60 2.26
CA GLY A 105 4.15 -2.84 3.44
C GLY A 105 3.39 -3.69 4.44
N ILE A 106 2.96 -3.05 5.50
CA ILE A 106 2.16 -3.67 6.55
C ILE A 106 1.04 -2.72 6.90
N VAL A 107 -0.15 -3.27 7.12
CA VAL A 107 -1.29 -2.50 7.58
C VAL A 107 -1.88 -3.18 8.83
N PHE A 108 -2.21 -2.37 9.81
CA PHE A 108 -3.02 -2.79 10.96
C PHE A 108 -4.41 -2.24 10.76
N ASP A 109 -5.39 -3.12 10.70
CA ASP A 109 -6.79 -2.73 10.63
C ASP A 109 -7.47 -3.06 11.95
N ARG A 110 -8.28 -2.14 12.44
CA ARG A 110 -9.18 -2.42 13.55
C ARG A 110 -10.60 -2.38 13.02
N LEU A 111 -11.36 -3.42 13.32
CA LEU A 111 -12.72 -3.57 12.84
C LEU A 111 -13.73 -3.46 13.97
N GLU A 112 -14.88 -2.90 13.67
CA GLU A 112 -16.05 -2.86 14.55
C GLU A 112 -17.24 -3.37 13.76
N ASN A 113 -17.93 -4.34 14.32
CA ASN A 113 -19.14 -4.89 13.70
C ASN A 113 -18.94 -5.25 12.23
N GLY A 114 -17.81 -5.88 11.93
CA GLY A 114 -17.55 -6.40 10.60
C GLY A 114 -17.10 -5.40 9.57
N ARG A 115 -16.71 -4.18 9.96
CA ARG A 115 -16.20 -3.17 9.06
C ARG A 115 -14.97 -2.49 9.65
N ILE A 116 -14.10 -2.08 8.77
CA ILE A 116 -12.85 -1.40 9.13
C ILE A 116 -13.17 -0.03 9.70
N LYS A 117 -12.73 0.21 10.93
CA LYS A 117 -12.94 1.47 11.63
C LYS A 117 -11.70 2.34 11.65
N GLU A 118 -10.55 1.71 11.67
CA GLU A 118 -9.27 2.40 11.80
C GLU A 118 -8.21 1.58 11.08
N THR A 119 -7.33 2.27 10.38
CA THR A 119 -6.20 1.64 9.71
C THR A 119 -4.91 2.36 10.09
N ARG A 120 -3.82 1.62 10.01
CA ARG A 120 -2.48 2.18 10.16
C ARG A 120 -1.60 1.47 9.16
N ILE A 121 -1.36 2.13 8.04
CA ILE A 121 -0.59 1.53 6.95
C ILE A 121 0.79 2.16 6.87
N ILE A 122 1.78 1.33 6.59
CA ILE A 122 3.09 1.80 6.19
C ILE A 122 3.55 0.98 5.01
N MET A 123 4.10 1.63 4.02
CA MET A 123 4.67 0.94 2.88
C MET A 123 6.02 1.55 2.54
N ASP A 124 6.79 0.83 1.76
CA ASP A 124 8.14 1.24 1.36
C ASP A 124 8.07 2.34 0.29
N THR A 125 7.68 3.53 0.71
CA THR A 125 7.57 4.70 -0.17
C THR A 125 8.94 5.10 -0.73
N LEU A 126 9.98 4.99 0.08
CA LEU A 126 11.34 5.29 -0.38
C LEU A 126 11.74 4.35 -1.51
N GLY A 127 11.48 3.05 -1.35
CA GLY A 127 11.75 2.07 -2.40
C GLY A 127 10.93 2.33 -3.65
N LEU A 128 9.67 2.72 -3.49
CA LEU A 128 8.83 3.09 -4.63
C LEU A 128 9.45 4.26 -5.40
N MET A 129 9.84 5.32 -4.71
CA MET A 129 10.43 6.50 -5.35
C MET A 129 11.73 6.16 -6.06
N ALA A 130 12.56 5.31 -5.46
CA ALA A 130 13.78 4.82 -6.09
C ALA A 130 13.48 4.03 -7.36
N GLN A 131 12.49 3.16 -7.33
CA GLN A 131 12.08 2.38 -8.51
C GLN A 131 11.54 3.28 -9.62
N LEU A 132 10.89 4.39 -9.26
CA LEU A 132 10.40 5.36 -10.24
C LEU A 132 11.51 6.26 -10.79
N GLY A 133 12.71 6.20 -10.21
CA GLY A 133 13.83 7.00 -10.66
C GLY A 133 13.79 8.45 -10.19
N VAL A 134 13.01 8.75 -9.17
CA VAL A 134 12.92 10.12 -8.60
C VAL A 134 14.26 10.52 -8.02
N PHE A 135 14.98 9.55 -7.43
CA PHE A 135 16.37 9.71 -7.02
C PHE A 135 17.04 8.34 -7.18
N GLY A 136 18.36 8.35 -7.38
CA GLY A 136 19.10 7.11 -7.46
C GLY A 136 19.44 6.60 -6.07
N VAL A 137 19.44 5.27 -5.90
CA VAL A 137 20.14 4.68 -4.76
C VAL A 137 21.61 4.97 -5.03
N PRO A 138 22.34 5.61 -4.10
CA PRO A 138 23.74 5.95 -4.37
C PRO A 138 24.55 4.71 -4.69
N GLU A 139 25.15 4.69 -5.86
CA GLU A 139 26.02 3.56 -6.24
C GLU A 139 27.20 3.39 -5.29
N VAL A 140 27.68 4.51 -4.76
CA VAL A 140 28.72 4.48 -3.74
C VAL A 140 28.30 3.64 -2.54
N GLU A 141 27.06 3.80 -2.08
CA GLU A 141 26.55 3.02 -0.95
C GLU A 141 26.39 1.55 -1.35
N ALA A 142 25.79 1.30 -2.51
CA ALA A 142 25.63 -0.07 -3.00
C ALA A 142 26.99 -0.73 -3.23
N THR A 143 27.95 -0.01 -3.77
CA THR A 143 29.29 -0.49 -3.99
C THR A 143 30.02 -0.75 -2.68
N ALA A 144 29.86 0.14 -1.71
CA ALA A 144 30.47 -0.05 -0.39
C ALA A 144 29.94 -1.29 0.30
N LEU A 145 28.65 -1.57 0.16
CA LEU A 145 28.04 -2.77 0.74
C LEU A 145 28.44 -4.03 -0.03
N GLY A 146 28.52 -3.93 -1.36
CA GLY A 146 28.86 -5.06 -2.21
C GLY A 146 30.35 -5.35 -2.30
N ASN A 147 31.19 -4.33 -2.28
CA ASN A 147 32.62 -4.42 -2.54
C ASN A 147 33.49 -3.92 -1.40
N GLY A 148 32.93 -3.77 -0.23
CA GLY A 148 33.68 -3.23 0.92
C GLY A 148 34.97 -3.97 1.19
N ASN A 149 34.96 -5.28 0.98
CA ASN A 149 36.13 -6.11 1.19
C ASN A 149 37.16 -5.98 0.09
N SER A 150 36.72 -5.76 -1.12
CA SER A 150 37.68 -5.65 -2.21
C SER A 150 38.41 -4.32 -2.18
N GLY A 151 37.76 -3.29 -1.64
CA GLY A 151 38.43 -1.99 -1.51
C GLY A 151 39.53 -1.98 -0.47
N THR A 152 39.45 -2.84 0.50
CA THR A 152 40.45 -2.91 1.57
C THR A 152 41.66 -3.72 1.17
N GLY A 153 41.55 -4.48 0.10
CA GLY A 153 42.64 -5.31 -0.36
C GLY A 153 43.66 -4.59 -1.27
N SER A 154 43.37 -3.38 -1.59
CA SER A 154 44.25 -2.62 -2.47
C SER A 154 45.34 -1.89 -1.76
#